data_f594498e4d509e96f1fc667c5f5dd91f
#
_entry.id   f594498e4d509e96f1fc667c5f5dd91f
#
_cell.length_a   1.000
_cell.length_b   1.000
_cell.length_c   1.000
_cell.angle_alpha   90.00
_cell.angle_beta   90.00
_cell.angle_gamma   90.00
#
_symmetry.space_group_name_H-M   'P 1'
#
loop_
_entity.id
_entity.type
_entity.pdbx_description
1 polymer ?
#
loop_
_entity_poly.entity_id
_entity_poly.type
_entity_poly.pdbx_seq_one_letter_code
_entity_poly.pdbx_strand_id
1 'polypeptide(L)'
;MTALAVRSDPSQTLPAKIAYAKALADSGLLPAAYRAQPANVLYAVEYGDMLGLPPMAAITGIHIIEGKPSASSGLISALVRRAGHKLRVTGNDKEATAHIVRADDPDFTFEARWTLERAKAADLAGKGTWKKYPAAMLKARAISEVARAACEEALFGLH
;
A
#
# COMPACT_ATOMS: atom_id res chain seq x y z
N MET A 1 34.79 19.76 3.19
CA MET A 1 33.54 18.97 3.12
C MET A 1 32.75 19.24 4.40
N THR A 2 31.73 20.06 4.31
CA THR A 2 30.87 20.36 5.46
C THR A 2 29.88 19.20 5.56
N ALA A 3 30.00 18.38 6.60
CA ALA A 3 29.03 17.37 6.93
C ALA A 3 27.68 18.06 7.17
N LEU A 4 26.69 17.77 6.35
CA LEU A 4 25.31 18.16 6.59
C LEU A 4 24.89 17.46 7.89
N ALA A 5 24.87 18.23 8.99
CA ALA A 5 24.25 17.78 10.21
C ALA A 5 22.79 17.50 9.89
N VAL A 6 22.42 16.23 9.90
CA VAL A 6 21.00 15.82 9.87
C VAL A 6 20.41 16.40 11.15
N ARG A 7 19.73 17.54 11.04
CA ARG A 7 18.88 18.05 12.11
C ARG A 7 17.80 17.01 12.33
N SER A 8 17.91 16.25 13.40
CA SER A 8 16.80 15.42 13.85
C SER A 8 15.65 16.36 14.19
N ASP A 9 14.61 16.31 13.38
CA ASP A 9 13.37 17.03 13.65
C ASP A 9 12.80 16.54 14.99
N PRO A 10 12.64 17.42 15.99
CA PRO A 10 12.10 17.02 17.29
C PRO A 10 10.71 16.34 17.18
N SER A 11 9.93 16.65 16.13
CA SER A 11 8.65 16.00 15.85
C SER A 11 8.80 14.52 15.47
N GLN A 12 10.00 14.08 15.10
CA GLN A 12 10.33 12.70 14.75
C GLN A 12 10.80 11.86 15.94
N THR A 13 10.82 12.39 17.14
CA THR A 13 11.17 11.63 18.33
C THR A 13 10.05 10.63 18.68
N LEU A 14 10.43 9.49 19.28
CA LEU A 14 9.45 8.49 19.67
C LEU A 14 8.36 9.04 20.62
N PRO A 15 8.68 9.85 21.65
CA PRO A 15 7.63 10.46 22.47
C PRO A 15 6.66 11.35 21.68
N ALA A 16 7.17 12.15 20.72
CA ALA A 16 6.33 12.99 19.86
C ALA A 16 5.41 12.14 18.97
N LYS A 17 5.93 11.06 18.41
CA LYS A 17 5.14 10.10 17.59
C LYS A 17 4.05 9.42 18.42
N ILE A 18 4.35 9.02 19.65
CA ILE A 18 3.37 8.42 20.57
C ILE A 18 2.26 9.42 20.88
N ALA A 19 2.59 10.67 21.19
CA ALA A 19 1.62 11.73 21.44
C ALA A 19 0.74 11.99 20.21
N TYR A 20 1.33 12.05 19.03
CA TYR A 20 0.64 12.19 17.77
C TYR A 20 -0.33 11.02 17.50
N ALA A 21 0.12 9.78 17.71
CA ALA A 21 -0.69 8.60 17.52
C ALA A 21 -1.89 8.55 18.49
N LYS A 22 -1.70 8.96 19.75
CA LYS A 22 -2.79 9.07 20.75
C LYS A 22 -3.81 10.10 20.32
N ALA A 23 -3.38 11.28 19.89
CA ALA A 23 -4.27 12.34 19.44
C ALA A 23 -5.09 11.92 18.21
N LEU A 24 -4.46 11.25 17.23
CA LEU A 24 -5.16 10.75 16.04
C LEU A 24 -6.14 9.62 16.37
N ALA A 25 -5.78 8.72 17.26
CA ALA A 25 -6.63 7.58 17.62
C ALA A 25 -8.00 8.02 18.21
N ASP A 26 -8.06 9.21 18.79
CA ASP A 26 -9.29 9.81 19.31
C ASP A 26 -10.17 10.40 18.20
N SER A 27 -9.68 10.50 16.98
CA SER A 27 -10.44 11.01 15.84
C SER A 27 -11.44 9.98 15.33
N GLY A 28 -12.69 10.39 15.16
CA GLY A 28 -13.71 9.57 14.50
C GLY A 28 -13.55 9.41 12.99
N LEU A 29 -12.58 10.11 12.39
CA LEU A 29 -12.34 10.09 10.94
C LEU A 29 -11.39 8.99 10.50
N LEU A 30 -10.72 8.31 11.43
CA LEU A 30 -9.81 7.22 11.11
C LEU A 30 -10.56 5.94 10.67
N PRO A 31 -9.91 5.11 9.81
CA PRO A 31 -10.40 3.76 9.56
C PRO A 31 -10.60 2.96 10.86
N ALA A 32 -11.53 2.01 10.86
CA ALA A 32 -11.92 1.26 12.06
C ALA A 32 -10.74 0.61 12.80
N ALA A 33 -9.74 0.10 12.07
CA ALA A 33 -8.56 -0.53 12.65
C ALA A 33 -7.68 0.42 13.49
N TYR A 34 -7.83 1.72 13.31
CA TYR A 34 -7.03 2.75 13.98
C TYR A 34 -7.80 3.55 15.02
N ARG A 35 -9.13 3.54 14.99
CA ARG A 35 -9.96 4.27 15.96
C ARG A 35 -9.75 3.71 17.35
N ALA A 36 -9.46 4.58 18.31
CA ALA A 36 -9.16 4.22 19.70
C ALA A 36 -8.03 3.18 19.84
N GLN A 37 -7.17 3.06 18.82
CA GLN A 37 -6.06 2.12 18.77
C GLN A 37 -4.73 2.86 18.52
N PRO A 38 -4.21 3.61 19.51
CA PRO A 38 -3.00 4.41 19.30
C PRO A 38 -1.78 3.57 18.93
N ALA A 39 -1.68 2.34 19.42
CA ALA A 39 -0.58 1.45 19.03
C ALA A 39 -0.63 1.07 17.56
N ASN A 40 -1.82 0.86 16.99
CA ASN A 40 -1.97 0.59 15.56
C ASN A 40 -1.64 1.83 14.72
N VAL A 41 -2.03 3.01 15.20
CA VAL A 41 -1.68 4.28 14.54
C VAL A 41 -0.16 4.47 14.54
N LEU A 42 0.50 4.26 15.68
CA LEU A 42 1.96 4.34 15.79
C LEU A 42 2.65 3.36 14.86
N TYR A 43 2.17 2.13 14.79
CA TYR A 43 2.69 1.10 13.89
C TYR A 43 2.63 1.55 12.42
N ALA A 44 1.49 2.07 11.98
CA ALA A 44 1.34 2.58 10.62
C ALA A 44 2.25 3.79 10.33
N VAL A 45 2.40 4.69 11.29
CA VAL A 45 3.30 5.86 11.17
C VAL A 45 4.75 5.42 11.04
N GLU A 46 5.20 4.49 11.88
CA GLU A 46 6.56 3.93 11.81
C GLU A 46 6.81 3.19 10.49
N TYR A 47 5.84 2.40 10.05
CA TYR A 47 5.94 1.74 8.75
C TYR A 47 6.02 2.75 7.61
N GLY A 48 5.22 3.81 7.69
CA GLY A 48 5.24 4.92 6.75
C GLY A 48 6.59 5.63 6.70
N ASP A 49 7.21 5.88 7.84
CA ASP A 49 8.55 6.48 7.91
C ASP A 49 9.60 5.62 7.19
N MET A 50 9.54 4.30 7.38
CA MET A 50 10.41 3.36 6.67
C MET A 50 10.22 3.44 5.15
N LEU A 51 9.00 3.71 4.69
CA LEU A 51 8.65 3.88 3.28
C LEU A 51 8.85 5.33 2.78
N GLY A 52 9.24 6.25 3.65
CA GLY A 52 9.34 7.67 3.30
C GLY A 52 7.99 8.34 3.06
N LEU A 53 6.94 7.88 3.73
CA LEU A 53 5.58 8.42 3.62
C LEU A 53 5.26 9.35 4.80
N PRO A 54 4.56 10.47 4.56
CA PRO A 54 4.01 11.26 5.65
C PRO A 54 2.94 10.46 6.42
N PRO A 55 2.70 10.78 7.72
CA PRO A 55 1.82 10.00 8.58
C PRO A 55 0.42 9.74 8.01
N MET A 56 -0.21 10.74 7.41
CA MET A 56 -1.56 10.58 6.86
C MET A 56 -1.60 9.66 5.65
N ALA A 57 -0.56 9.70 4.79
CA ALA A 57 -0.46 8.77 3.67
C ALA A 57 -0.28 7.32 4.15
N ALA A 58 0.48 7.12 5.22
CA ALA A 58 0.65 5.81 5.85
C ALA A 58 -0.68 5.29 6.41
N ILE A 59 -1.39 6.10 7.19
CA ILE A 59 -2.67 5.70 7.83
C ILE A 59 -3.75 5.39 6.79
N THR A 60 -3.82 6.17 5.71
CA THR A 60 -4.82 5.98 4.66
C THR A 60 -4.48 4.86 3.69
N GLY A 61 -3.20 4.58 3.48
CA GLY A 61 -2.72 3.60 2.52
C GLY A 61 -2.39 2.23 3.10
N ILE A 62 -2.10 2.15 4.40
CA ILE A 62 -1.77 0.91 5.10
C ILE A 62 -3.01 0.41 5.84
N HIS A 63 -3.43 -0.80 5.53
CA HIS A 63 -4.56 -1.49 6.17
C HIS A 63 -4.05 -2.63 7.02
N ILE A 64 -4.76 -2.93 8.11
CA ILE A 64 -4.49 -4.12 8.92
C ILE A 64 -5.52 -5.17 8.54
N ILE A 65 -5.06 -6.24 7.90
CA ILE A 65 -5.89 -7.36 7.48
C ILE A 65 -5.38 -8.61 8.17
N GLU A 66 -6.23 -9.22 9.00
CA GLU A 66 -5.87 -10.42 9.79
C GLU A 66 -4.56 -10.24 10.59
N GLY A 67 -4.40 -9.06 11.19
CA GLY A 67 -3.22 -8.73 11.99
C GLY A 67 -1.95 -8.44 11.19
N LYS A 68 -2.03 -8.37 9.86
CA LYS A 68 -0.89 -8.08 8.98
C LYS A 68 -1.05 -6.72 8.29
N PRO A 69 0.03 -5.95 8.15
CA PRO A 69 -0.01 -4.72 7.37
C PRO A 69 -0.14 -5.06 5.89
N SER A 70 -1.12 -4.44 5.25
CA SER A 70 -1.41 -4.57 3.83
C SER A 70 -1.47 -3.20 3.20
N ALA A 71 -0.96 -3.04 1.98
CA ALA A 71 -1.05 -1.79 1.25
C ALA A 71 -2.27 -1.77 0.34
N SER A 72 -2.93 -0.61 0.25
CA SER A 72 -3.90 -0.38 -0.81
C SER A 72 -3.22 -0.44 -2.19
N SER A 73 -3.97 -0.81 -3.22
CA SER A 73 -3.44 -0.81 -4.59
C SER A 73 -2.96 0.59 -5.04
N GLY A 74 -3.59 1.64 -4.52
CA GLY A 74 -3.16 3.01 -4.73
C GLY A 74 -1.80 3.30 -4.11
N LEU A 75 -1.56 2.87 -2.88
CA LEU A 75 -0.25 2.99 -2.24
C LEU A 75 0.82 2.17 -2.97
N ILE A 76 0.52 0.92 -3.32
CA ILE A 76 1.43 0.07 -4.10
C ILE A 76 1.82 0.77 -5.40
N SER A 77 0.83 1.28 -6.14
CA SER A 77 1.08 2.00 -7.38
C SER A 77 1.98 3.22 -7.19
N ALA A 78 1.77 3.98 -6.13
CA ALA A 78 2.59 5.15 -5.79
C ALA A 78 4.03 4.74 -5.46
N LEU A 79 4.23 3.69 -4.67
CA LEU A 79 5.56 3.19 -4.30
C LEU A 79 6.32 2.67 -5.53
N VAL A 80 5.67 1.91 -6.40
CA VAL A 80 6.25 1.40 -7.65
C VAL A 80 6.71 2.55 -8.55
N ARG A 81 5.86 3.54 -8.76
CA ARG A 81 6.18 4.70 -9.61
C ARG A 81 7.25 5.58 -8.98
N ARG A 82 7.22 5.77 -7.67
CA ARG A 82 8.28 6.51 -6.95
C ARG A 82 9.64 5.85 -7.08
N ALA A 83 9.69 4.53 -7.13
CA ALA A 83 10.93 3.80 -7.36
C ALA A 83 11.46 3.93 -8.81
N GLY A 84 10.72 4.62 -9.70
CA GLY A 84 11.11 4.86 -11.08
C GLY A 84 10.58 3.83 -12.08
N HIS A 85 9.85 2.82 -11.61
CA HIS A 85 9.30 1.78 -12.48
C HIS A 85 8.02 2.26 -13.19
N LYS A 86 7.76 1.71 -14.36
CA LYS A 86 6.55 2.01 -15.13
C LYS A 86 5.48 0.98 -14.80
N LEU A 87 4.36 1.44 -14.25
CA LEU A 87 3.19 0.61 -13.96
C LEU A 87 2.01 1.05 -14.82
N ARG A 88 1.39 0.10 -15.50
CA ARG A 88 0.14 0.27 -16.23
C ARG A 88 -0.85 -0.81 -15.82
N VAL A 89 -2.11 -0.45 -15.70
CA VAL A 89 -3.21 -1.39 -15.45
C VAL A 89 -4.37 -1.05 -16.36
N THR A 90 -4.95 -2.07 -16.97
CA THR A 90 -6.15 -1.99 -17.81
C THR A 90 -7.12 -3.06 -17.37
N GLY A 91 -8.39 -2.86 -17.61
CA GLY A 91 -9.39 -3.89 -17.29
C GLY A 91 -10.81 -3.40 -17.32
N ASN A 92 -11.71 -4.33 -17.06
CA ASN A 92 -13.15 -4.18 -17.02
C ASN A 92 -13.74 -5.08 -15.92
N ASP A 93 -15.05 -5.30 -15.92
CA ASP A 93 -15.75 -6.12 -14.93
C ASP A 93 -15.40 -7.62 -15.00
N LYS A 94 -14.76 -8.07 -16.07
CA LYS A 94 -14.44 -9.48 -16.31
C LYS A 94 -12.98 -9.80 -16.07
N GLU A 95 -12.08 -8.88 -16.38
CA GLU A 95 -10.64 -9.09 -16.26
C GLU A 95 -9.87 -7.78 -16.07
N ALA A 96 -8.69 -7.90 -15.49
CA ALA A 96 -7.72 -6.81 -15.41
C ALA A 96 -6.31 -7.35 -15.63
N THR A 97 -5.48 -6.56 -16.30
CA THR A 97 -4.07 -6.86 -16.52
C THR A 97 -3.22 -5.69 -16.05
N ALA A 98 -2.19 -5.98 -15.29
CA ALA A 98 -1.20 -5.01 -14.84
C ALA A 98 0.18 -5.37 -15.36
N HIS A 99 0.93 -4.36 -15.78
CA HIS A 99 2.27 -4.49 -16.31
C HIS A 99 3.23 -3.60 -15.54
N ILE A 100 4.41 -4.13 -15.24
CA ILE A 100 5.52 -3.34 -14.71
C ILE A 100 6.75 -3.56 -15.60
N VAL A 101 7.36 -2.44 -15.99
CA VAL A 101 8.70 -2.41 -16.56
C VAL A 101 9.61 -1.73 -15.56
N ARG A 102 10.63 -2.44 -15.11
CA ARG A 102 11.60 -1.90 -14.14
C ARG A 102 12.51 -0.87 -14.83
N ALA A 103 12.89 0.15 -14.07
CA ALA A 103 13.82 1.17 -14.57
C ALA A 103 15.22 0.59 -14.83
N ASP A 104 15.63 -0.44 -14.05
CA ASP A 104 16.93 -1.11 -14.16
C ASP A 104 16.91 -2.34 -15.10
N ASP A 105 15.74 -2.70 -15.64
CA ASP A 105 15.56 -3.80 -16.61
C ASP A 105 14.46 -3.43 -17.62
N PRO A 106 14.75 -2.47 -18.53
CA PRO A 106 13.73 -1.91 -19.42
C PRO A 106 13.27 -2.87 -20.52
N ASP A 107 13.99 -3.94 -20.75
CA ASP A 107 13.72 -4.90 -21.84
C ASP A 107 12.76 -6.02 -21.40
N PHE A 108 12.45 -6.10 -20.10
CA PHE A 108 11.52 -7.09 -19.57
C PHE A 108 10.25 -6.45 -19.02
N THR A 109 9.09 -7.05 -19.33
CA THR A 109 7.80 -6.65 -18.79
C THR A 109 7.24 -7.73 -17.91
N PHE A 110 7.04 -7.40 -16.63
CA PHE A 110 6.27 -8.24 -15.70
C PHE A 110 4.80 -8.04 -15.97
N GLU A 111 4.02 -9.12 -15.94
CA GLU A 111 2.58 -9.09 -16.16
C GLU A 111 1.85 -9.91 -15.12
N ALA A 112 0.72 -9.41 -14.65
CA ALA A 112 -0.25 -10.17 -13.86
C ALA A 112 -1.66 -9.94 -14.41
N ARG A 113 -2.40 -11.03 -14.61
CA ARG A 113 -3.77 -11.00 -15.09
C ARG A 113 -4.70 -11.66 -14.09
N TRP A 114 -5.77 -10.94 -13.77
CA TRP A 114 -6.85 -11.44 -12.93
C TRP A 114 -8.16 -11.46 -13.71
N THR A 115 -8.83 -12.60 -13.69
CA THR A 115 -10.14 -12.76 -14.29
C THR A 115 -11.19 -12.97 -13.20
N LEU A 116 -12.46 -12.78 -13.54
CA LEU A 116 -13.56 -13.03 -12.60
C LEU A 116 -13.62 -14.52 -12.21
N GLU A 117 -13.31 -15.43 -13.15
CA GLU A 117 -13.20 -16.87 -12.86
C GLU A 117 -12.10 -17.15 -11.83
N ARG A 118 -10.94 -16.53 -11.97
CA ARG A 118 -9.86 -16.65 -10.99
C ARG A 118 -10.28 -16.14 -9.62
N ALA A 119 -11.01 -15.03 -9.58
CA ALA A 119 -11.55 -14.48 -8.33
C ALA A 119 -12.59 -15.41 -7.69
N LYS A 120 -13.43 -16.06 -8.48
CA LYS A 120 -14.37 -17.08 -8.00
C LYS A 120 -13.64 -18.28 -7.42
N ALA A 121 -12.63 -18.78 -8.09
CA ALA A 121 -11.82 -19.90 -7.62
C ALA A 121 -11.08 -19.59 -6.31
N ALA A 122 -10.78 -18.32 -6.05
CA ALA A 122 -10.16 -17.85 -4.82
C ALA A 122 -11.15 -17.41 -3.71
N ASP A 123 -12.45 -17.70 -3.88
CA ASP A 123 -13.54 -17.30 -2.97
C ASP A 123 -13.63 -15.80 -2.70
N LEU A 124 -13.26 -14.99 -3.66
CA LEU A 124 -13.28 -13.53 -3.56
C LEU A 124 -14.54 -12.90 -4.17
N ALA A 125 -14.99 -13.41 -5.32
CA ALA A 125 -16.04 -12.80 -6.12
C ALA A 125 -17.40 -12.71 -5.40
N GLY A 126 -17.62 -13.55 -4.39
CA GLY A 126 -18.83 -13.54 -3.56
C GLY A 126 -18.87 -12.46 -2.48
N LYS A 127 -17.76 -11.81 -2.17
CA LYS A 127 -17.69 -10.74 -1.15
C LYS A 127 -18.37 -9.46 -1.63
N GLY A 128 -18.96 -8.69 -0.72
CA GLY A 128 -19.78 -7.52 -1.06
C GLY A 128 -19.07 -6.49 -1.94
N THR A 129 -17.81 -6.18 -1.65
CA THR A 129 -17.01 -5.23 -2.43
C THR A 129 -16.75 -5.73 -3.85
N TRP A 130 -16.50 -7.04 -4.01
CA TRP A 130 -16.31 -7.68 -5.32
C TRP A 130 -17.57 -7.67 -6.17
N LYS A 131 -18.72 -7.90 -5.54
CA LYS A 131 -20.02 -7.82 -6.22
C LYS A 131 -20.33 -6.42 -6.70
N LYS A 132 -19.99 -5.43 -5.87
CA LYS A 132 -20.32 -4.03 -6.14
C LYS A 132 -19.34 -3.36 -7.10
N TYR A 133 -18.04 -3.69 -6.99
CA TYR A 133 -16.97 -3.04 -7.76
C TYR A 133 -15.99 -4.07 -8.35
N PRO A 134 -16.44 -4.99 -9.21
CA PRO A 134 -15.59 -6.08 -9.71
C PRO A 134 -14.37 -5.56 -10.49
N ALA A 135 -14.53 -4.55 -11.33
CA ALA A 135 -13.42 -3.98 -12.10
C ALA A 135 -12.32 -3.41 -11.20
N ALA A 136 -12.70 -2.67 -10.15
CA ALA A 136 -11.75 -2.10 -9.20
C ALA A 136 -11.01 -3.21 -8.42
N MET A 137 -11.72 -4.25 -8.01
CA MET A 137 -11.14 -5.37 -7.27
C MET A 137 -10.18 -6.20 -8.14
N LEU A 138 -10.52 -6.45 -9.39
CA LEU A 138 -9.65 -7.14 -10.34
C LEU A 138 -8.36 -6.35 -10.60
N LYS A 139 -8.47 -5.05 -10.80
CA LYS A 139 -7.31 -4.16 -10.96
C LYS A 139 -6.41 -4.15 -9.73
N ALA A 140 -7.01 -4.06 -8.53
CA ALA A 140 -6.26 -4.07 -7.28
C ALA A 140 -5.45 -5.37 -7.11
N ARG A 141 -6.03 -6.51 -7.44
CA ARG A 141 -5.33 -7.81 -7.40
C ARG A 141 -4.21 -7.90 -8.41
N ALA A 142 -4.44 -7.46 -9.64
CA ALA A 142 -3.43 -7.45 -10.68
C ALA A 142 -2.23 -6.56 -10.31
N ILE A 143 -2.49 -5.37 -9.77
CA ILE A 143 -1.45 -4.44 -9.29
C ILE A 143 -0.64 -5.08 -8.17
N SER A 144 -1.28 -5.64 -7.15
CA SER A 144 -0.60 -6.26 -6.01
C SER A 144 0.28 -7.43 -6.44
N GLU A 145 -0.23 -8.29 -7.31
CA GLU A 145 0.51 -9.46 -7.79
C GLU A 145 1.73 -9.06 -8.62
N VAL A 146 1.56 -8.17 -9.60
CA VAL A 146 2.67 -7.76 -10.46
C VAL A 146 3.74 -6.99 -9.68
N ALA A 147 3.36 -6.16 -8.73
CA ALA A 147 4.30 -5.40 -7.91
C ALA A 147 5.17 -6.31 -7.04
N ARG A 148 4.60 -7.34 -6.45
CA ARG A 148 5.36 -8.34 -5.68
C ARG A 148 6.32 -9.14 -6.55
N ALA A 149 5.91 -9.49 -7.75
CA ALA A 149 6.78 -10.21 -8.68
C ALA A 149 7.92 -9.34 -9.21
N ALA A 150 7.64 -8.07 -9.50
CA ALA A 150 8.57 -7.17 -10.18
C ALA A 150 9.48 -6.40 -9.23
N CYS A 151 8.97 -5.92 -8.09
CA CYS A 151 9.67 -4.95 -7.24
C CYS A 151 9.24 -5.04 -5.77
N GLU A 152 9.32 -6.21 -5.21
CA GLU A 152 8.97 -6.45 -3.79
C GLU A 152 9.77 -5.56 -2.84
N GLU A 153 11.02 -5.24 -3.19
CA GLU A 153 11.88 -4.32 -2.45
C GLU A 153 11.27 -2.93 -2.26
N ALA A 154 10.45 -2.46 -3.21
CA ALA A 154 9.77 -1.18 -3.10
C ALA A 154 8.62 -1.19 -2.07
N LEU A 155 8.14 -2.37 -1.70
CA LEU A 155 7.01 -2.57 -0.80
C LEU A 155 7.42 -2.85 0.65
N PHE A 156 8.68 -3.18 0.89
CA PHE A 156 9.21 -3.50 2.24
C PHE A 156 8.33 -4.46 3.05
N GLY A 157 7.85 -5.52 2.43
CA GLY A 157 7.05 -6.56 3.07
C GLY A 157 5.55 -6.24 3.23
N LEU A 158 5.06 -5.13 2.69
CA LEU A 158 3.62 -4.90 2.60
C LEU A 158 2.95 -5.89 1.64
N HIS A 159 1.81 -6.43 2.05
CA HIS A 159 1.04 -7.41 1.29
C HIS A 159 -0.19 -6.80 0.63
#